data_b358189ddab596b0c79759b9afe117b0
#
_entry.id   b358189ddab596b0c79759b9afe117b0
#
_cell.length_a   1.000
_cell.length_b   1.000
_cell.length_c   1.000
_cell.angle_alpha   90.00
_cell.angle_beta   90.00
_cell.angle_gamma   90.00
#
_symmetry.space_group_name_H-M   'P 1'
#
loop_
_entity.id
_entity.type
_entity.pdbx_description
1 polymer ?
#
loop_
_entity_poly.entity_id
_entity_poly.type
_entity_poly.pdbx_seq_one_letter_code
_entity_poly.pdbx_strand_id
1 'polypeptide(L)'
;MNSKAKVLYQEKQRFTKWWMWLVILLPLEIALNAFYFQYSLGIPFGNKPLTDEALIAFFLFGIAFAYFFRINELRTELTEDGIHVHFYPYTSRTVAWGEVEHCEVIPYDFVGGWGVRLWTKYGTVYNVQGGKGLFVQLKNRKMFLVGTQKPEELQLLVKQLHHSTLDVIAE
;
A
#
# COMPACT_ATOMS: atom_id res chain seq x y z
N MET A 1 25.46 16.44 12.58
CA MET A 1 25.07 15.19 13.28
C MET A 1 23.59 15.01 13.06
N ASN A 2 23.18 14.09 12.14
CA ASN A 2 21.75 13.79 11.95
C ASN A 2 21.33 12.89 13.13
N SER A 3 20.76 13.50 14.16
CA SER A 3 19.99 12.75 15.14
C SER A 3 18.81 12.13 14.38
N LYS A 4 18.79 10.81 14.22
CA LYS A 4 17.62 10.13 13.67
C LYS A 4 16.49 10.39 14.66
N ALA A 5 15.44 11.05 14.22
CA ALA A 5 14.24 11.26 15.02
C ALA A 5 13.75 9.90 15.58
N LYS A 6 13.36 9.89 16.84
CA LYS A 6 12.89 8.66 17.50
C LYS A 6 11.61 8.18 16.82
N VAL A 7 11.59 6.92 16.41
CA VAL A 7 10.41 6.29 15.84
C VAL A 7 9.46 5.92 16.97
N LEU A 8 8.26 6.47 16.94
CA LEU A 8 7.19 6.24 17.92
C LEU A 8 6.27 5.10 17.49
N TYR A 9 6.07 4.95 16.19
CA TYR A 9 5.25 3.90 15.59
C TYR A 9 5.81 3.53 14.22
N GLN A 10 5.77 2.22 13.91
CA GLN A 10 6.11 1.74 12.58
C GLN A 10 5.19 0.58 12.20
N GLU A 11 4.64 0.67 11.00
CA GLU A 11 3.84 -0.39 10.40
C GLU A 11 4.29 -0.66 8.96
N LYS A 12 4.41 -1.94 8.62
CA LYS A 12 4.68 -2.42 7.26
C LYS A 12 3.55 -3.31 6.80
N GLN A 13 2.94 -2.94 5.70
CA GLN A 13 1.82 -3.67 5.13
C GLN A 13 2.18 -4.18 3.73
N ARG A 14 1.83 -5.43 3.45
CA ARG A 14 1.99 -6.08 2.14
C ARG A 14 0.71 -6.78 1.74
N PHE A 15 0.60 -7.10 0.46
CA PHE A 15 -0.48 -7.93 -0.06
C PHE A 15 -0.26 -9.38 0.35
N THR A 16 -0.85 -9.80 1.48
CA THR A 16 -0.64 -11.13 2.08
C THR A 16 -1.85 -12.06 1.97
N LYS A 17 -2.99 -11.58 1.49
CA LYS A 17 -4.20 -12.41 1.35
C LYS A 17 -3.99 -13.48 0.29
N TRP A 18 -4.12 -14.75 0.67
CA TRP A 18 -3.86 -15.92 -0.19
C TRP A 18 -4.66 -15.90 -1.50
N TRP A 19 -5.95 -15.51 -1.46
CA TRP A 19 -6.80 -15.45 -2.64
C TRP A 19 -6.34 -14.43 -3.67
N MET A 20 -5.70 -13.33 -3.25
CA MET A 20 -5.11 -12.35 -4.16
C MET A 20 -3.97 -12.97 -4.96
N TRP A 21 -3.19 -13.83 -4.32
CA TRP A 21 -2.09 -14.53 -4.99
C TRP A 21 -2.59 -15.54 -6.02
N LEU A 22 -3.77 -16.16 -5.83
CA LEU A 22 -4.39 -16.96 -6.88
C LEU A 22 -4.65 -16.13 -8.14
N VAL A 23 -5.19 -14.92 -7.98
CA VAL A 23 -5.47 -14.02 -9.12
C VAL A 23 -4.17 -13.49 -9.73
N ILE A 24 -3.18 -13.13 -8.90
CA ILE A 24 -1.89 -12.60 -9.37
C ILE A 24 -1.09 -13.65 -10.15
N LEU A 25 -1.16 -14.91 -9.75
CA LEU A 25 -0.44 -16.02 -10.40
C LEU A 25 -1.18 -16.58 -11.62
N LEU A 26 -2.44 -16.21 -11.84
CA LEU A 26 -3.25 -16.74 -12.95
C LEU A 26 -2.58 -16.57 -14.33
N PRO A 27 -1.98 -15.41 -14.71
CA PRO A 27 -1.29 -15.31 -15.99
C PRO A 27 -0.13 -16.29 -16.13
N LEU A 28 0.60 -16.54 -15.04
CA LEU A 28 1.71 -17.48 -15.01
C LEU A 28 1.22 -18.91 -15.18
N GLU A 29 0.13 -19.28 -14.52
CA GLU A 29 -0.46 -20.60 -14.64
C GLU A 29 -1.00 -20.86 -16.06
N ILE A 30 -1.68 -19.89 -16.65
CA ILE A 30 -2.15 -19.98 -18.05
C ILE A 30 -0.97 -20.20 -18.99
N ALA A 31 0.14 -19.46 -18.82
CA ALA A 31 1.33 -19.63 -19.63
C ALA A 31 1.94 -21.02 -19.47
N LEU A 32 2.04 -21.53 -18.24
CA LEU A 32 2.57 -22.89 -17.97
C LEU A 32 1.71 -23.98 -18.61
N ASN A 33 0.39 -23.86 -18.52
CA ASN A 33 -0.53 -24.79 -19.18
C ASN A 33 -0.37 -24.73 -20.72
N ALA A 34 -0.27 -23.53 -21.29
CA ALA A 34 -0.07 -23.38 -22.72
C ALA A 34 1.26 -24.02 -23.18
N PHE A 35 2.35 -23.85 -22.43
CA PHE A 35 3.61 -24.53 -22.68
C PHE A 35 3.45 -26.05 -22.64
N TYR A 36 2.81 -26.59 -21.61
CA TYR A 36 2.60 -28.02 -21.47
C TYR A 36 1.82 -28.59 -22.66
N PHE A 37 0.72 -27.96 -23.06
CA PHE A 37 -0.09 -28.43 -24.20
C PHE A 37 0.66 -28.33 -25.52
N GLN A 38 1.31 -27.20 -25.81
CA GLN A 38 1.98 -26.98 -27.10
C GLN A 38 3.27 -27.78 -27.25
N TYR A 39 4.10 -27.90 -26.20
CA TYR A 39 5.42 -28.54 -26.28
C TYR A 39 5.41 -30.02 -25.84
N SER A 40 4.62 -30.39 -24.82
CA SER A 40 4.62 -31.77 -24.33
C SER A 40 3.62 -32.65 -25.05
N LEU A 41 2.46 -32.09 -25.40
CA LEU A 41 1.38 -32.86 -26.04
C LEU A 41 1.24 -32.59 -27.54
N GLY A 42 1.87 -31.56 -28.07
CA GLY A 42 1.74 -31.15 -29.48
C GLY A 42 0.35 -30.62 -29.84
N ILE A 43 -0.45 -30.23 -28.83
CA ILE A 43 -1.83 -29.78 -29.01
C ILE A 43 -1.91 -28.27 -28.89
N PRO A 44 -2.47 -27.54 -29.88
CA PRO A 44 -2.66 -26.10 -29.77
C PRO A 44 -3.46 -25.71 -28.53
N PHE A 45 -2.97 -24.75 -27.75
CA PHE A 45 -3.68 -24.25 -26.58
C PHE A 45 -4.67 -23.15 -26.98
N GLY A 46 -5.96 -23.47 -26.94
CA GLY A 46 -7.07 -22.56 -27.29
C GLY A 46 -7.34 -22.49 -28.81
N ASN A 47 -8.33 -21.65 -29.17
CA ASN A 47 -8.80 -21.53 -30.56
C ASN A 47 -7.82 -20.74 -31.48
N LYS A 48 -6.97 -19.90 -30.89
CA LYS A 48 -5.91 -19.15 -31.59
C LYS A 48 -4.65 -19.24 -30.72
N PRO A 49 -3.87 -20.30 -30.89
CA PRO A 49 -2.67 -20.50 -30.08
C PRO A 49 -1.67 -19.36 -30.31
N LEU A 50 -0.98 -18.95 -29.25
CA LEU A 50 0.09 -17.98 -29.33
C LEU A 50 1.29 -18.59 -30.06
N THR A 51 2.04 -17.76 -30.78
CA THR A 51 3.36 -18.16 -31.30
C THR A 51 4.31 -18.42 -30.12
N ASP A 52 5.39 -19.14 -30.37
CA ASP A 52 6.36 -19.49 -29.33
C ASP A 52 6.94 -18.24 -28.67
N GLU A 53 7.28 -17.20 -29.45
CA GLU A 53 7.80 -15.93 -28.93
C GLU A 53 6.77 -15.21 -28.08
N ALA A 54 5.50 -15.19 -28.50
CA ALA A 54 4.42 -14.55 -27.75
C ALA A 54 4.13 -15.31 -26.45
N LEU A 55 4.26 -16.64 -26.46
CA LEU A 55 4.07 -17.46 -25.26
C LEU A 55 5.19 -17.23 -24.25
N ILE A 56 6.45 -17.15 -24.71
CA ILE A 56 7.60 -16.80 -23.87
C ILE A 56 7.41 -15.39 -23.28
N ALA A 57 7.01 -14.42 -24.10
CA ALA A 57 6.77 -13.06 -23.63
C ALA A 57 5.65 -13.01 -22.57
N PHE A 58 4.57 -13.77 -22.75
CA PHE A 58 3.47 -13.86 -21.79
C PHE A 58 3.89 -14.54 -20.49
N PHE A 59 4.73 -15.55 -20.55
CA PHE A 59 5.30 -16.19 -19.36
C PHE A 59 6.19 -15.23 -18.57
N LEU A 60 7.09 -14.51 -19.24
CA LEU A 60 7.94 -13.51 -18.61
C LEU A 60 7.11 -12.36 -18.00
N PHE A 61 6.04 -11.95 -18.68
CA PHE A 61 5.07 -10.99 -18.12
C PHE A 61 4.45 -11.54 -16.83
N GLY A 62 4.03 -12.80 -16.79
CA GLY A 62 3.46 -13.41 -15.59
C GLY A 62 4.43 -13.38 -14.40
N ILE A 63 5.71 -13.69 -14.64
CA ILE A 63 6.77 -13.59 -13.61
C ILE A 63 6.93 -12.14 -13.14
N ALA A 64 7.08 -11.20 -14.07
CA ALA A 64 7.27 -9.78 -13.76
C ALA A 64 6.07 -9.21 -12.99
N PHE A 65 4.85 -9.62 -13.37
CA PHE A 65 3.60 -9.23 -12.72
C PHE A 65 3.54 -9.74 -11.27
N ALA A 66 3.84 -11.02 -11.04
CA ALA A 66 3.88 -11.58 -9.71
C ALA A 66 4.97 -10.92 -8.84
N TYR A 67 6.16 -10.69 -9.40
CA TYR A 67 7.24 -9.98 -8.74
C TYR A 67 6.85 -8.56 -8.37
N PHE A 68 6.20 -7.84 -9.27
CA PHE A 68 5.70 -6.48 -9.03
C PHE A 68 4.78 -6.43 -7.80
N PHE A 69 3.81 -7.34 -7.65
CA PHE A 69 2.97 -7.40 -6.46
C PHE A 69 3.73 -7.83 -5.20
N ARG A 70 4.79 -8.63 -5.34
CA ARG A 70 5.62 -9.09 -4.22
C ARG A 70 6.43 -7.97 -3.59
N ILE A 71 6.88 -7.01 -4.38
CA ILE A 71 7.67 -5.88 -3.88
C ILE A 71 6.84 -4.73 -3.33
N ASN A 72 5.52 -4.72 -3.58
CA ASN A 72 4.64 -3.67 -3.06
C ASN A 72 4.60 -3.70 -1.52
N GLU A 73 4.99 -2.58 -0.91
CA GLU A 73 4.99 -2.40 0.54
C GLU A 73 4.53 -0.99 0.90
N LEU A 74 3.52 -0.89 1.76
CA LEU A 74 3.16 0.35 2.42
C LEU A 74 3.83 0.38 3.79
N ARG A 75 4.71 1.35 4.00
CA ARG A 75 5.36 1.62 5.27
C ARG A 75 4.86 2.93 5.82
N THR A 76 4.39 2.91 7.05
CA THR A 76 3.95 4.08 7.80
C THR A 76 4.82 4.20 9.04
N GLU A 77 5.45 5.34 9.22
CA GLU A 77 6.26 5.66 10.39
C GLU A 77 5.80 6.99 10.98
N LEU A 78 5.53 7.00 12.29
CA LEU A 78 5.34 8.22 13.06
C LEU A 78 6.59 8.42 13.91
N THR A 79 7.19 9.58 13.77
CA THR A 79 8.40 9.98 14.51
C THR A 79 8.11 11.20 15.35
N GLU A 80 9.06 11.64 16.18
CA GLU A 80 8.97 12.91 16.90
C GLU A 80 8.84 14.12 15.96
N ASP A 81 9.37 14.01 14.73
CA ASP A 81 9.37 15.10 13.76
C ASP A 81 8.11 15.13 12.88
N GLY A 82 7.44 13.98 12.67
CA GLY A 82 6.29 13.94 11.75
C GLY A 82 5.85 12.55 11.32
N ILE A 83 5.07 12.54 10.26
CA ILE A 83 4.46 11.36 9.64
C ILE A 83 5.20 11.05 8.33
N HIS A 84 5.70 9.84 8.21
CA HIS A 84 6.37 9.34 7.01
C HIS A 84 5.56 8.20 6.43
N VAL A 85 5.14 8.35 5.18
CA VAL A 85 4.41 7.33 4.43
C VAL A 85 5.22 6.98 3.20
N HIS A 86 5.59 5.72 3.07
CA HIS A 86 6.31 5.23 1.90
C HIS A 86 5.57 4.05 1.29
N PHE A 87 5.01 4.25 0.11
CA PHE A 87 4.37 3.20 -0.65
C PHE A 87 5.27 2.80 -1.83
N TYR A 88 6.10 1.82 -1.61
CA TYR A 88 7.02 1.31 -2.61
C TYR A 88 6.28 0.45 -3.65
N PRO A 89 6.58 0.59 -4.98
CA PRO A 89 7.56 1.51 -5.58
C PRO A 89 6.98 2.88 -6.00
N TYR A 90 5.76 3.25 -5.60
CA TYR A 90 5.02 4.36 -6.22
C TYR A 90 5.39 5.74 -5.71
N THR A 91 5.43 5.91 -4.39
CA THR A 91 5.53 7.25 -3.80
C THR A 91 6.00 7.22 -2.36
N SER A 92 6.56 8.36 -1.94
CA SER A 92 6.82 8.65 -0.53
C SER A 92 6.26 10.02 -0.18
N ARG A 93 5.82 10.18 1.06
CA ARG A 93 5.33 11.44 1.60
C ARG A 93 5.82 11.61 3.02
N THR A 94 6.36 12.77 3.31
CA THR A 94 6.75 13.19 4.66
C THR A 94 5.98 14.44 5.00
N VAL A 95 5.46 14.52 6.21
CA VAL A 95 4.70 15.64 6.73
C VAL A 95 5.16 15.92 8.16
N ALA A 96 5.66 17.13 8.43
CA ALA A 96 6.02 17.53 9.77
C ALA A 96 4.76 17.78 10.63
N TRP A 97 4.84 17.52 11.94
CA TRP A 97 3.70 17.77 12.85
C TRP A 97 3.21 19.22 12.79
N GLY A 98 4.12 20.18 12.58
CA GLY A 98 3.75 21.59 12.43
C GLY A 98 2.85 21.92 11.23
N GLU A 99 2.78 21.04 10.21
CA GLU A 99 1.91 21.16 9.04
C GLU A 99 0.55 20.51 9.24
N VAL A 100 0.40 19.63 10.26
CA VAL A 100 -0.83 18.92 10.56
C VAL A 100 -1.80 19.83 11.28
N GLU A 101 -3.03 19.92 10.77
CA GLU A 101 -4.15 20.62 11.41
C GLU A 101 -4.98 19.64 12.25
N HIS A 102 -5.26 18.47 11.67
CA HIS A 102 -6.04 17.42 12.33
C HIS A 102 -5.52 16.04 11.94
N CYS A 103 -5.50 15.12 12.91
CA CYS A 103 -5.03 13.76 12.72
C CYS A 103 -5.81 12.82 13.62
N GLU A 104 -6.49 11.82 13.02
CA GLU A 104 -7.27 10.83 13.75
C GLU A 104 -7.35 9.49 13.02
N VAL A 105 -7.63 8.42 13.75
CA VAL A 105 -7.90 7.11 13.17
C VAL A 105 -9.41 6.96 12.95
N ILE A 106 -9.81 6.87 11.67
CA ILE A 106 -11.22 6.76 11.28
C ILE A 106 -11.51 5.46 10.53
N PRO A 107 -12.73 4.94 10.59
CA PRO A 107 -13.20 4.01 9.60
C PRO A 107 -13.37 4.73 8.26
N TYR A 108 -13.01 4.07 7.15
CA TYR A 108 -13.22 4.61 5.81
C TYR A 108 -13.93 3.62 4.90
N ASP A 109 -14.74 4.16 4.00
CA ASP A 109 -15.50 3.38 3.04
C ASP A 109 -14.60 2.87 1.91
N PHE A 110 -15.18 2.03 1.05
CA PHE A 110 -14.51 1.56 -0.14
C PHE A 110 -14.12 2.72 -1.07
N VAL A 111 -12.83 2.83 -1.36
CA VAL A 111 -12.23 3.91 -2.16
C VAL A 111 -11.82 3.46 -3.58
N GLY A 112 -12.46 2.42 -4.11
CA GLY A 112 -12.17 1.92 -5.45
C GLY A 112 -11.04 0.88 -5.51
N GLY A 113 -10.65 0.29 -4.37
CA GLY A 113 -9.66 -0.79 -4.28
C GLY A 113 -8.45 -0.44 -3.42
N TRP A 114 -7.42 -1.27 -3.52
CA TRP A 114 -6.16 -1.11 -2.79
C TRP A 114 -5.10 -0.37 -3.62
N GLY A 115 -4.08 0.13 -2.94
CA GLY A 115 -2.98 0.88 -3.55
C GLY A 115 -3.02 2.37 -3.23
N VAL A 116 -2.55 3.19 -4.16
CA VAL A 116 -2.65 4.66 -4.08
C VAL A 116 -3.89 5.11 -4.83
N ARG A 117 -4.81 5.77 -4.12
CA ARG A 117 -6.06 6.30 -4.68
C ARG A 117 -6.07 7.81 -4.55
N LEU A 118 -6.19 8.47 -5.70
CA LEU A 118 -6.24 9.93 -5.78
C LEU A 118 -7.70 10.40 -5.85
N TRP A 119 -7.92 11.67 -5.49
CA TRP A 119 -9.22 12.35 -5.62
C TRP A 119 -10.38 11.65 -4.91
N THR A 120 -10.12 11.05 -3.76
CA THR A 120 -11.19 10.50 -2.91
C THR A 120 -11.74 11.58 -1.98
N LYS A 121 -12.85 11.29 -1.29
CA LYS A 121 -13.39 12.18 -0.25
C LYS A 121 -12.42 12.39 0.94
N TYR A 122 -11.41 11.54 1.07
CA TYR A 122 -10.34 11.64 2.07
C TYR A 122 -9.03 12.24 1.48
N GLY A 123 -9.09 12.77 0.26
CA GLY A 123 -7.90 13.19 -0.49
C GLY A 123 -7.15 12.01 -1.11
N THR A 124 -5.84 11.93 -0.93
CA THR A 124 -5.06 10.78 -1.36
C THR A 124 -5.13 9.66 -0.32
N VAL A 125 -5.52 8.46 -0.74
CA VAL A 125 -5.57 7.28 0.14
C VAL A 125 -4.46 6.30 -0.23
N TYR A 126 -3.72 5.88 0.79
CA TYR A 126 -2.70 4.83 0.72
C TYR A 126 -3.21 3.62 1.50
N ASN A 127 -3.57 2.54 0.83
CA ASN A 127 -4.07 1.36 1.53
C ASN A 127 -3.62 0.06 0.87
N VAL A 128 -3.44 -0.97 1.68
CA VAL A 128 -3.15 -2.35 1.23
C VAL A 128 -4.31 -3.27 1.59
N GLN A 129 -4.84 -3.10 2.79
CA GLN A 129 -6.02 -3.84 3.29
C GLN A 129 -6.58 -3.14 4.54
N GLY A 130 -7.78 -3.57 4.98
CA GLY A 130 -8.45 -3.02 6.16
C GLY A 130 -9.53 -2.01 5.82
N GLY A 131 -10.23 -1.53 6.84
CA GLY A 131 -11.31 -0.54 6.75
C GLY A 131 -11.14 0.62 7.74
N LYS A 132 -9.98 0.71 8.42
CA LYS A 132 -9.60 1.83 9.28
C LYS A 132 -8.27 2.41 8.83
N GLY A 133 -8.08 3.71 9.00
CA GLY A 133 -6.86 4.39 8.58
C GLY A 133 -6.63 5.69 9.34
N LEU A 134 -5.38 6.14 9.34
CA LEU A 134 -4.98 7.43 9.84
C LEU A 134 -5.38 8.49 8.82
N PHE A 135 -6.38 9.28 9.15
CA PHE A 135 -6.77 10.46 8.40
C PHE A 135 -5.95 11.65 8.88
N VAL A 136 -5.38 12.38 7.94
CA VAL A 136 -4.55 13.55 8.21
C VAL A 136 -5.04 14.70 7.34
N GLN A 137 -5.39 15.79 7.99
CA GLN A 137 -5.69 17.07 7.37
C GLN A 137 -4.54 18.05 7.65
N LEU A 138 -4.08 18.72 6.61
CA LEU A 138 -3.01 19.70 6.68
C LEU A 138 -3.55 21.12 6.75
N LYS A 139 -2.81 22.02 7.33
CA LYS A 139 -3.13 23.47 7.42
C LYS A 139 -3.41 24.11 6.05
N ASN A 140 -2.83 23.59 4.97
CA ASN A 140 -3.10 24.02 3.60
C ASN A 140 -4.35 23.37 2.99
N ARG A 141 -5.23 22.77 3.79
CA ARG A 141 -6.47 22.06 3.42
C ARG A 141 -6.27 20.78 2.58
N LYS A 142 -5.05 20.35 2.31
CA LYS A 142 -4.82 19.05 1.70
C LYS A 142 -5.06 17.95 2.72
N MET A 143 -5.61 16.83 2.24
CA MET A 143 -5.93 15.68 3.07
C MET A 143 -5.29 14.43 2.50
N PHE A 144 -5.02 13.48 3.37
CA PHE A 144 -4.68 12.12 2.98
C PHE A 144 -5.07 11.13 4.07
N LEU A 145 -5.21 9.86 3.69
CA LEU A 145 -5.52 8.78 4.58
C LEU A 145 -4.55 7.62 4.35
N VAL A 146 -4.03 7.05 5.42
CA VAL A 146 -3.16 5.88 5.38
C VAL A 146 -3.86 4.73 6.09
N GLY A 147 -4.17 3.66 5.37
CA GLY A 147 -4.77 2.46 5.93
C GLY A 147 -3.88 1.84 7.00
N THR A 148 -4.48 1.27 8.04
CA THR A 148 -3.76 0.57 9.11
C THR A 148 -4.39 -0.78 9.41
N GLN A 149 -3.56 -1.74 9.81
CA GLN A 149 -3.97 -3.04 10.34
C GLN A 149 -3.90 -3.08 11.87
N LYS A 150 -3.39 -1.99 12.48
CA LYS A 150 -3.23 -1.83 13.93
C LYS A 150 -3.95 -0.55 14.42
N PRO A 151 -5.26 -0.41 14.19
CA PRO A 151 -5.96 0.84 14.43
C PRO A 151 -5.95 1.26 15.89
N GLU A 152 -6.02 0.31 16.83
CA GLU A 152 -6.07 0.60 18.27
C GLU A 152 -4.73 1.12 18.79
N GLU A 153 -3.61 0.49 18.38
CA GLU A 153 -2.25 0.93 18.72
C GLU A 153 -1.99 2.36 18.18
N LEU A 154 -2.35 2.57 16.91
CA LEU A 154 -2.18 3.87 16.26
C LEU A 154 -3.06 4.96 16.89
N GLN A 155 -4.30 4.63 17.25
CA GLN A 155 -5.22 5.56 17.89
C GLN A 155 -4.75 6.00 19.28
N LEU A 156 -4.21 5.07 20.07
CA LEU A 156 -3.64 5.40 21.39
C LEU A 156 -2.46 6.36 21.26
N LEU A 157 -1.57 6.10 20.32
CA LEU A 157 -0.42 6.96 20.07
C LEU A 157 -0.83 8.37 19.61
N VAL A 158 -1.77 8.47 18.66
CA VAL A 158 -2.25 9.77 18.17
C VAL A 158 -2.89 10.58 19.31
N LYS A 159 -3.63 9.94 20.19
CA LYS A 159 -4.18 10.62 21.40
C LYS A 159 -3.08 11.11 22.33
N GLN A 160 -2.02 10.32 22.56
CA GLN A 160 -0.89 10.73 23.41
C GLN A 160 -0.15 11.93 22.83
N LEU A 161 0.07 11.93 21.51
CA LEU A 161 0.71 13.05 20.82
C LEU A 161 -0.13 14.33 20.90
N HIS A 162 -1.46 14.19 20.82
CA HIS A 162 -2.36 15.35 20.95
C HIS A 162 -2.33 15.95 22.36
N HIS A 163 -2.28 15.14 23.40
CA HIS A 163 -2.15 15.61 24.79
C HIS A 163 -0.80 16.31 25.03
N SER A 164 0.30 15.72 24.58
CA SER A 164 1.62 16.33 24.77
C SER A 164 1.80 17.67 24.02
N THR A 165 1.09 17.84 22.88
CA THR A 165 1.12 19.12 22.14
C THR A 165 0.29 20.21 22.85
N LEU A 166 -0.80 19.85 23.53
CA LEU A 166 -1.61 20.79 24.29
C LEU A 166 -0.91 21.25 25.58
N ASP A 167 -0.16 20.38 26.23
CA ASP A 167 0.61 20.73 27.45
C ASP A 167 1.74 21.72 27.14
N VAL A 168 2.38 21.63 25.97
CA VAL A 168 3.43 22.58 25.54
C VAL A 168 2.90 23.96 25.15
N ILE A 169 1.62 24.09 24.80
CA ILE A 169 1.00 25.37 24.43
C ILE A 169 0.41 26.08 25.68
N ALA A 170 0.26 25.36 26.79
CA ALA A 170 -0.31 25.86 28.04
C ALA A 170 0.73 26.40 29.04
N GLU A 171 2.01 26.25 28.74
CA GLU A 171 3.15 26.89 29.44
C GLU A 171 3.61 28.17 28.68
#